data_8b6e0f87cb3731b61ef973c9352b82f0
#
_entry.id   8b6e0f87cb3731b61ef973c9352b82f0
#
_cell.length_a   1.000
_cell.length_b   1.000
_cell.length_c   1.000
_cell.angle_alpha   90.00
_cell.angle_beta   90.00
_cell.angle_gamma   90.00
#
_symmetry.space_group_name_H-M   'P 1'
#
loop_
_entity.id
_entity.type
_entity.pdbx_description
1 polymer ?
#
loop_
_entity_poly.entity_id
_entity_poly.type
_entity_poly.pdbx_seq_one_letter_code
_entity_poly.pdbx_strand_id
1 'polypeptide(L)'
;LALDDYDELLWRCDINFVRGEDSFVRAQWAGKAFVWQPYVQEAGVHLVKMEAFLNRYTAGMKQLAATATANLFEAWNLTGQVRQAWADFLGSRIEISAYTRRWADELSERPGLSEALVKFCAAKV
;
A
#
# COMPACT_ATOMS: atom_id res chain seq x y z
N LEU A 1 -17.31 -11.72 -6.45
CA LEU A 1 -17.61 -10.67 -5.48
C LEU A 1 -17.82 -9.34 -6.21
N ALA A 2 -18.95 -8.67 -5.97
CA ALA A 2 -19.22 -7.38 -6.58
C ALA A 2 -18.21 -6.34 -6.04
N LEU A 3 -17.90 -5.29 -6.86
CA LEU A 3 -16.92 -4.27 -6.48
C LEU A 3 -17.33 -3.54 -5.19
N ASP A 4 -18.62 -3.25 -5.01
CA ASP A 4 -19.10 -2.60 -3.79
C ASP A 4 -18.89 -3.48 -2.56
N ASP A 5 -19.08 -4.78 -2.70
CA ASP A 5 -18.85 -5.75 -1.62
C ASP A 5 -17.36 -5.84 -1.28
N TYR A 6 -16.50 -5.76 -2.30
CA TYR A 6 -15.06 -5.77 -2.12
C TYR A 6 -14.59 -4.53 -1.36
N ASP A 7 -15.08 -3.35 -1.76
CA ASP A 7 -14.75 -2.10 -1.07
C ASP A 7 -15.22 -2.12 0.39
N GLU A 8 -16.41 -2.64 0.64
CA GLU A 8 -16.92 -2.77 2.01
C GLU A 8 -16.05 -3.70 2.84
N LEU A 9 -15.57 -4.79 2.25
CA LEU A 9 -14.65 -5.70 2.93
C LEU A 9 -13.35 -5.00 3.31
N LEU A 10 -12.79 -4.19 2.41
CA LEU A 10 -11.59 -3.41 2.70
C LEU A 10 -11.80 -2.45 3.86
N TRP A 11 -12.97 -1.81 3.93
CA TRP A 11 -13.28 -0.87 5.01
C TRP A 11 -13.45 -1.57 6.36
N ARG A 12 -13.85 -2.84 6.37
CA ARG A 12 -14.09 -3.60 7.59
C ARG A 12 -12.82 -4.19 8.19
N CYS A 13 -11.79 -4.36 7.38
CA CYS A 13 -10.53 -4.94 7.85
C CYS A 13 -9.59 -3.86 8.34
N ASP A 14 -8.84 -4.15 9.39
CA ASP A 14 -7.87 -3.20 9.93
C ASP A 14 -6.60 -3.13 9.09
N ILE A 15 -6.23 -4.23 8.47
CA ILE A 15 -5.06 -4.33 7.62
C ILE A 15 -5.43 -5.16 6.39
N ASN A 16 -5.10 -4.65 5.20
CA ASN A 16 -5.43 -5.29 3.93
C ASN A 16 -4.18 -5.68 3.16
N PHE A 17 -4.11 -6.93 2.72
CA PHE A 17 -3.09 -7.38 1.79
C PHE A 17 -3.74 -7.46 0.40
N VAL A 18 -3.24 -6.66 -0.51
CA VAL A 18 -3.85 -6.53 -1.85
C VAL A 18 -2.83 -6.80 -2.95
N ARG A 19 -3.34 -7.25 -4.09
CA ARG A 19 -2.51 -7.61 -5.23
C ARG A 19 -3.03 -6.93 -6.50
N GLY A 20 -2.11 -6.46 -7.34
CA GLY A 20 -2.44 -5.83 -8.61
C GLY A 20 -2.79 -4.35 -8.49
N GLU A 21 -3.12 -3.71 -9.61
CA GLU A 21 -3.29 -2.25 -9.67
C GLU A 21 -4.64 -1.77 -9.14
N ASP A 22 -5.73 -2.41 -9.52
CA ASP A 22 -7.06 -1.98 -9.10
C ASP A 22 -7.25 -2.12 -7.58
N SER A 23 -6.87 -3.26 -7.03
CA SER A 23 -6.94 -3.48 -5.58
C SER A 23 -6.04 -2.52 -4.81
N PHE A 24 -4.90 -2.16 -5.38
CA PHE A 24 -3.98 -1.20 -4.80
C PHE A 24 -4.63 0.18 -4.62
N VAL A 25 -5.29 0.67 -5.67
CA VAL A 25 -5.98 1.96 -5.62
C VAL A 25 -7.12 1.92 -4.61
N ARG A 26 -7.92 0.86 -4.63
CA ARG A 26 -9.05 0.68 -3.71
C ARG A 26 -8.60 0.58 -2.25
N ALA A 27 -7.50 -0.10 -1.98
CA ALA A 27 -6.93 -0.20 -0.64
C ALA A 27 -6.52 1.17 -0.10
N GLN A 28 -5.95 2.02 -0.94
CA GLN A 28 -5.60 3.37 -0.54
C GLN A 28 -6.85 4.20 -0.19
N TRP A 29 -7.90 4.12 -1.00
CA TRP A 29 -9.15 4.84 -0.74
C TRP A 29 -9.86 4.34 0.51
N ALA A 30 -9.70 3.07 0.87
CA ALA A 30 -10.28 2.54 2.10
C ALA A 30 -9.67 3.17 3.36
N GLY A 31 -8.48 3.74 3.27
CA GLY A 31 -7.84 4.44 4.37
C GLY A 31 -7.40 3.56 5.52
N LYS A 32 -7.28 2.26 5.29
CA LYS A 32 -6.78 1.29 6.27
C LYS A 32 -5.34 0.95 5.93
N ALA A 33 -4.55 0.53 6.92
CA ALA A 33 -3.20 0.05 6.67
C ALA A 33 -3.25 -1.09 5.64
N PHE A 34 -2.31 -1.13 4.73
CA PHE A 34 -2.29 -2.15 3.69
C PHE A 34 -0.87 -2.53 3.30
N VAL A 35 -0.74 -3.70 2.70
CA VAL A 35 0.47 -4.17 2.05
C VAL A 35 0.12 -4.51 0.61
N TRP A 36 0.91 -4.01 -0.33
CA TRP A 36 0.67 -4.19 -1.75
C TRP A 36 1.66 -5.18 -2.34
N GLN A 37 1.14 -6.09 -3.15
CA GLN A 37 1.94 -6.99 -3.98
C GLN A 37 1.64 -6.68 -5.45
N PRO A 38 2.53 -5.93 -6.15
CA PRO A 38 2.34 -5.71 -7.57
C PRO A 38 2.48 -7.02 -8.35
N TYR A 39 1.84 -7.09 -9.51
CA TYR A 39 2.04 -8.23 -10.39
C TYR A 39 3.48 -8.27 -10.89
N VAL A 40 4.04 -9.46 -10.94
CA VAL A 40 5.40 -9.67 -11.41
C VAL A 40 5.52 -9.20 -12.87
N GLN A 41 6.55 -8.42 -13.15
CA GLN A 41 6.85 -7.91 -14.48
C GLN A 41 8.31 -8.23 -14.82
N GLU A 42 8.64 -8.22 -16.11
CA GLU A 42 9.99 -8.51 -16.57
C GLU A 42 11.02 -7.51 -16.03
N ALA A 43 12.25 -7.98 -15.87
CA ALA A 43 13.38 -7.17 -15.40
C ALA A 43 13.16 -6.49 -14.05
N GLY A 44 12.24 -7.00 -13.23
CA GLY A 44 11.99 -6.45 -11.89
C GLY A 44 11.30 -5.10 -11.88
N VAL A 45 10.65 -4.71 -12.96
CA VAL A 45 9.95 -3.41 -13.06
C VAL A 45 8.90 -3.24 -11.97
N HIS A 46 8.20 -4.32 -11.60
CA HIS A 46 7.21 -4.28 -10.52
C HIS A 46 7.83 -3.88 -9.18
N LEU A 47 9.07 -4.26 -8.92
CA LEU A 47 9.78 -3.90 -7.69
C LEU A 47 10.20 -2.43 -7.70
N VAL A 48 10.59 -1.91 -8.86
CA VAL A 48 10.90 -0.49 -9.01
C VAL A 48 9.66 0.37 -8.74
N LYS A 49 8.51 -0.07 -9.25
CA LYS A 49 7.23 0.61 -8.99
C LYS A 49 6.85 0.57 -7.52
N MET A 50 7.02 -0.58 -6.88
CA MET A 50 6.75 -0.74 -5.45
C MET A 50 7.63 0.21 -4.63
N GLU A 51 8.91 0.25 -4.93
CA GLU A 51 9.86 1.10 -4.20
C GLU A 51 9.55 2.58 -4.40
N ALA A 52 9.22 2.99 -5.61
CA ALA A 52 8.83 4.36 -5.91
C ALA A 52 7.57 4.76 -5.13
N PHE A 53 6.59 3.87 -5.04
CA PHE A 53 5.41 4.11 -4.23
C PHE A 53 5.76 4.23 -2.75
N LEU A 54 6.55 3.30 -2.22
CA LEU A 54 6.95 3.30 -0.82
C LEU A 54 7.65 4.61 -0.44
N ASN A 55 8.56 5.09 -1.28
CA ASN A 55 9.25 6.35 -1.02
C ASN A 55 8.27 7.52 -0.86
N ARG A 56 7.22 7.54 -1.66
CA ARG A 56 6.18 8.57 -1.59
C ARG A 56 5.27 8.39 -0.40
N TYR A 57 4.80 7.17 -0.21
CA TYR A 57 3.83 6.84 0.84
C TYR A 57 4.42 7.04 2.22
N THR A 58 5.67 6.60 2.43
CA THR A 58 6.31 6.66 3.75
C THR A 58 6.97 8.02 4.05
N ALA A 59 7.05 8.92 3.08
CA ALA A 59 7.78 10.18 3.25
C ALA A 59 7.30 11.03 4.42
N GLY A 60 6.02 11.02 4.72
CA GLY A 60 5.44 11.77 5.83
C GLY A 60 5.28 10.97 7.12
N MET A 61 5.67 9.70 7.12
CA MET A 61 5.58 8.86 8.32
C MET A 61 6.74 9.13 9.27
N LYS A 62 6.54 8.89 10.56
CA LYS A 62 7.64 8.85 11.52
C LYS A 62 8.57 7.69 11.17
N GLN A 63 9.83 7.84 11.51
CA GLN A 63 10.89 6.91 11.11
C GLN A 63 10.57 5.44 11.43
N LEU A 64 10.10 5.16 12.63
CA LEU A 64 9.81 3.79 13.05
C LEU A 64 8.68 3.18 12.21
N ALA A 65 7.60 3.93 12.00
CA ALA A 65 6.47 3.48 11.18
C ALA A 65 6.88 3.32 9.71
N ALA A 66 7.66 4.25 9.18
CA ALA A 66 8.15 4.19 7.80
C ALA A 66 9.01 2.95 7.57
N THR A 67 9.93 2.68 8.48
CA THR A 67 10.82 1.52 8.39
C THR A 67 10.02 0.22 8.49
N ALA A 68 9.08 0.14 9.43
CA ALA A 68 8.24 -1.05 9.59
C ALA A 68 7.39 -1.32 8.34
N THR A 69 6.84 -0.28 7.73
CA THR A 69 6.05 -0.39 6.51
C THR A 69 6.90 -0.89 5.34
N ALA A 70 8.05 -0.25 5.11
CA ALA A 70 8.94 -0.64 4.01
C ALA A 70 9.43 -2.07 4.18
N ASN A 71 9.82 -2.46 5.39
CA ASN A 71 10.30 -3.81 5.66
C ASN A 71 9.22 -4.87 5.42
N LEU A 72 7.98 -4.59 5.77
CA LEU A 72 6.90 -5.55 5.52
C LEU A 72 6.59 -5.69 4.03
N PHE A 73 6.56 -4.59 3.29
CA PHE A 73 6.40 -4.64 1.84
C PHE A 73 7.52 -5.47 1.19
N GLU A 74 8.75 -5.25 1.57
CA GLU A 74 9.90 -5.98 1.04
C GLU A 74 9.85 -7.47 1.43
N ALA A 75 9.55 -7.77 2.68
CA ALA A 75 9.45 -9.16 3.14
C ALA A 75 8.34 -9.90 2.40
N TRP A 76 7.18 -9.27 2.23
CA TRP A 76 6.04 -9.86 1.53
C TRP A 76 6.33 -10.12 0.05
N ASN A 77 7.04 -9.19 -0.61
CA ASN A 77 7.27 -9.26 -2.05
C ASN A 77 8.56 -9.97 -2.45
N LEU A 78 9.57 -9.99 -1.59
CA LEU A 78 10.90 -10.45 -1.95
C LEU A 78 11.37 -11.68 -1.16
N THR A 79 11.48 -11.54 0.17
CA THR A 79 12.17 -12.54 0.96
C THR A 79 11.29 -13.65 1.51
N GLY A 80 10.02 -13.37 1.72
CA GLY A 80 9.10 -14.28 2.40
C GLY A 80 9.33 -14.36 3.91
N GLN A 81 10.33 -13.69 4.45
CA GLN A 81 10.66 -13.71 5.88
C GLN A 81 9.87 -12.63 6.62
N VAL A 82 8.58 -12.89 6.80
CA VAL A 82 7.63 -11.88 7.26
C VAL A 82 7.48 -11.79 8.77
N ARG A 83 7.97 -12.76 9.53
CA ARG A 83 7.68 -12.84 10.96
C ARG A 83 8.05 -11.57 11.73
N GLN A 84 9.30 -11.15 11.65
CA GLN A 84 9.75 -9.96 12.38
C GLN A 84 9.18 -8.69 11.77
N ALA A 85 9.13 -8.60 10.45
CA ALA A 85 8.56 -7.45 9.75
C ALA A 85 7.08 -7.27 10.12
N TRP A 86 6.34 -8.35 10.23
CA TRP A 86 4.95 -8.32 10.67
C TRP A 86 4.80 -7.84 12.11
N ALA A 87 5.64 -8.36 13.02
CA ALA A 87 5.63 -7.94 14.43
C ALA A 87 5.92 -6.45 14.57
N ASP A 88 6.91 -5.94 13.84
CA ASP A 88 7.27 -4.53 13.85
C ASP A 88 6.14 -3.66 13.29
N PHE A 89 5.51 -4.10 12.22
CA PHE A 89 4.38 -3.41 11.61
C PHE A 89 3.21 -3.33 12.58
N LEU A 90 2.88 -4.43 13.25
CA LEU A 90 1.82 -4.45 14.27
C LEU A 90 2.13 -3.51 15.44
N GLY A 91 3.41 -3.38 15.80
CA GLY A 91 3.84 -2.45 16.83
C GLY A 91 3.58 -0.98 16.49
N SER A 92 3.50 -0.64 15.20
CA SER A 92 3.22 0.71 14.72
C SER A 92 1.84 0.83 14.06
N ARG A 93 0.98 -0.17 14.21
CA ARG A 93 -0.28 -0.24 13.43
C ARG A 93 -1.22 0.94 13.66
N ILE A 94 -1.30 1.44 14.88
CA ILE A 94 -2.18 2.58 15.19
C ILE A 94 -1.73 3.82 14.43
N GLU A 95 -0.44 4.08 14.44
CA GLU A 95 0.17 5.22 13.75
C GLU A 95 0.06 5.07 12.23
N ILE A 96 0.34 3.89 11.71
CA ILE A 96 0.23 3.60 10.28
C ILE A 96 -1.22 3.74 9.82
N SER A 97 -2.17 3.24 10.58
CA SER A 97 -3.60 3.34 10.25
C SER A 97 -4.06 4.80 10.22
N ALA A 98 -3.68 5.59 11.21
CA ALA A 98 -4.01 7.01 11.24
C ALA A 98 -3.39 7.77 10.06
N TYR A 99 -2.15 7.46 9.73
CA TYR A 99 -1.46 8.04 8.59
C TYR A 99 -2.14 7.69 7.27
N THR A 100 -2.51 6.42 7.10
CA THR A 100 -3.15 5.94 5.87
C THR A 100 -4.54 6.57 5.70
N ARG A 101 -5.24 6.82 6.79
CA ARG A 101 -6.50 7.56 6.76
C ARG A 101 -6.29 8.97 6.20
N ARG A 102 -5.27 9.67 6.66
CA ARG A 102 -4.93 11.01 6.13
C ARG A 102 -4.51 10.93 4.66
N TRP A 103 -3.76 9.90 4.29
CA TRP A 103 -3.37 9.64 2.91
C TRP A 103 -4.60 9.53 2.00
N ALA A 104 -5.60 8.74 2.42
CA ALA A 104 -6.85 8.59 1.67
C ALA A 104 -7.60 9.91 1.53
N ASP A 105 -7.66 10.69 2.61
CA ASP A 105 -8.31 12.00 2.60
C ASP A 105 -7.63 12.94 1.60
N GLU A 106 -6.30 12.97 1.58
CA GLU A 106 -5.55 13.78 0.62
C GLU A 106 -5.79 13.34 -0.83
N LEU A 107 -5.88 12.05 -1.08
CA LEU A 107 -6.20 11.53 -2.41
C LEU A 107 -7.57 12.00 -2.87
N SER A 108 -8.54 12.03 -1.97
CA SER A 108 -9.90 12.50 -2.27
C SER A 108 -9.94 13.99 -2.59
N GLU A 109 -9.10 14.78 -1.93
CA GLU A 109 -9.01 16.23 -2.15
C GLU A 109 -8.24 16.59 -3.42
N ARG A 110 -7.50 15.66 -3.99
CA ARG A 110 -6.69 15.86 -5.21
C ARG A 110 -7.12 14.87 -6.28
N PRO A 111 -8.23 15.12 -7.01
CA PRO A 111 -8.78 14.15 -7.96
C PRO A 111 -7.79 13.63 -9.00
N GLY A 112 -6.88 14.47 -9.47
CA GLY A 112 -5.88 14.06 -10.47
C GLY A 112 -4.83 13.10 -9.95
N LEU A 113 -4.65 13.00 -8.64
CA LEU A 113 -3.61 12.15 -8.05
C LEU A 113 -3.98 10.67 -8.13
N SER A 114 -5.26 10.33 -7.91
CA SER A 114 -5.74 8.94 -8.05
C SER A 114 -5.52 8.43 -9.47
N GLU A 115 -5.87 9.25 -10.47
CA GLU A 115 -5.67 8.90 -11.88
C GLU A 115 -4.19 8.73 -12.19
N ALA A 116 -3.34 9.60 -11.65
CA ALA A 116 -1.90 9.51 -11.84
C ALA A 116 -1.33 8.22 -11.28
N LEU A 117 -1.82 7.77 -10.12
CA LEU A 117 -1.41 6.50 -9.52
C LEU A 117 -1.84 5.30 -10.36
N VAL A 118 -3.07 5.32 -10.88
CA VAL A 118 -3.55 4.26 -11.78
C VAL A 118 -2.67 4.19 -13.02
N LYS A 119 -2.41 5.32 -13.65
CA LYS A 119 -1.54 5.38 -14.84
C LYS A 119 -0.12 4.91 -14.53
N PHE A 120 0.42 5.30 -13.39
CA PHE A 120 1.74 4.87 -12.94
C PHE A 120 1.81 3.35 -12.81
N CYS A 121 0.82 2.73 -12.19
CA CYS A 121 0.78 1.27 -12.00
C CYS A 121 0.58 0.53 -13.32
N ALA A 122 -0.21 1.08 -14.24
CA ALA A 122 -0.51 0.47 -15.53
C ALA A 122 0.60 0.69 -16.57
N ALA A 123 1.50 1.66 -16.35
CA ALA A 123 2.55 1.98 -17.30
C ALA A 123 3.47 0.77 -17.52
N LYS A 124 3.72 0.46 -18.78
CA LYS A 124 4.72 -0.52 -19.17
C LYS A 124 6.03 0.21 -19.42
N VAL A 125 7.06 -0.37 -18.95
CA VAL A 125 8.40 0.19 -19.13
C VAL A 125 9.08 -0.48 -20.28
#